data_84e25e9fab45c97a8b9279493c732b30
#
_entry.id   84e25e9fab45c97a8b9279493c732b30
#
_cell.length_a   1.000
_cell.length_b   1.000
_cell.length_c   1.000
_cell.angle_alpha   90.00
_cell.angle_beta   90.00
_cell.angle_gamma   90.00
#
_symmetry.space_group_name_H-M   'P 1'
#
loop_
_entity.id
_entity.type
_entity.pdbx_description
1 polymer ?
#
loop_
_entity_poly.entity_id
_entity_poly.type
_entity_poly.pdbx_seq_one_letter_code
_entity_poly.pdbx_strand_id
1 'polypeptide(L)'
;MNVAGPVDLLLVEDDLEDARTVQRLFTRSQGLDRGATGSGRNGDVRVEHADRLADALEALEERSPDAVLLDLMLPDSAGIDTVDAVVERAPTVPIVVLTGQSDVDIGVEAIRRGAQDYLVKGTLTAELLVRTLRYAIERAHTQHELREQNHHLALLHQFVRTDVRTDANMIMGWSDHLEDRVDRADQPVIERLLDTSRHLLDRTDAAADFLDVLETREHDLEPTNLSSMLEGEIERVSHETDADITLKRSSPNPEDEPVFVEATSMLEIAFKHLFENAVIHTDRETPQITVTTTVGDDRVRVAIADDGVGIPDVQKERLTDPMARFDNLSGMGLGLYIVTTLLEEFGADLEIEDNDPRGTIVTTTFDRSNPA
;
A
#
# COMPACT_ATOMS: atom_id res chain seq x y z
N MET A 1 -18.33 -12.25 -4.08
CA MET A 1 -19.73 -12.41 -3.64
C MET A 1 -20.63 -12.26 -4.87
N ASN A 2 -21.51 -13.24 -5.19
CA ASN A 2 -22.46 -13.11 -6.29
C ASN A 2 -23.50 -12.05 -5.89
N VAL A 3 -23.69 -11.04 -6.73
CA VAL A 3 -24.85 -10.10 -6.62
C VAL A 3 -26.12 -10.93 -6.80
N ALA A 4 -26.71 -11.35 -5.69
CA ALA A 4 -27.85 -12.29 -5.67
C ALA A 4 -29.21 -11.58 -5.56
N GLY A 5 -29.26 -10.27 -5.80
CA GLY A 5 -30.46 -9.43 -5.74
C GLY A 5 -30.80 -8.78 -7.09
N PRO A 6 -31.98 -8.13 -7.17
CA PRO A 6 -32.30 -7.26 -8.31
C PRO A 6 -31.28 -6.11 -8.35
N VAL A 7 -30.83 -5.73 -9.54
CA VAL A 7 -29.98 -4.56 -9.77
C VAL A 7 -30.85 -3.32 -9.85
N ASP A 8 -30.61 -2.35 -9.00
CA ASP A 8 -31.31 -1.06 -9.00
C ASP A 8 -30.54 -0.06 -9.88
N LEU A 9 -31.14 0.35 -10.99
CA LEU A 9 -30.54 1.23 -11.99
C LEU A 9 -31.29 2.56 -12.06
N LEU A 10 -30.55 3.66 -12.00
CA LEU A 10 -31.08 4.99 -12.31
C LEU A 10 -30.77 5.32 -13.77
N LEU A 11 -31.83 5.50 -14.57
CA LEU A 11 -31.75 5.98 -15.95
C LEU A 11 -32.08 7.46 -15.99
N VAL A 12 -31.16 8.28 -16.43
CA VAL A 12 -31.33 9.73 -16.61
C VAL A 12 -31.38 10.01 -18.11
N GLU A 13 -32.55 10.33 -18.63
CA GLU A 13 -32.82 10.46 -20.07
C GLU A 13 -34.08 11.27 -20.27
N ASP A 14 -34.04 12.38 -21.01
CA ASP A 14 -35.20 13.25 -21.24
C ASP A 14 -36.09 12.76 -22.42
N ASP A 15 -35.49 12.04 -23.38
CA ASP A 15 -36.26 11.47 -24.49
C ASP A 15 -36.95 10.18 -24.05
N LEU A 16 -38.29 10.25 -23.99
CA LEU A 16 -39.14 9.12 -23.62
C LEU A 16 -39.05 7.90 -24.58
N GLU A 17 -38.65 8.10 -25.85
CA GLU A 17 -38.46 6.99 -26.81
C GLU A 17 -37.14 6.27 -26.51
N ASP A 18 -36.07 7.02 -26.22
CA ASP A 18 -34.77 6.48 -25.83
C ASP A 18 -34.88 5.77 -24.48
N ALA A 19 -35.52 6.37 -23.50
CA ALA A 19 -35.76 5.75 -22.19
C ALA A 19 -36.54 4.43 -22.30
N ARG A 20 -37.62 4.38 -23.12
CA ARG A 20 -38.37 3.16 -23.37
C ARG A 20 -37.54 2.12 -24.12
N THR A 21 -36.65 2.55 -25.00
CA THR A 21 -35.77 1.64 -25.75
C THR A 21 -34.81 0.96 -24.79
N VAL A 22 -34.16 1.68 -23.90
CA VAL A 22 -33.29 1.14 -22.86
C VAL A 22 -34.07 0.15 -21.97
N GLN A 23 -35.26 0.52 -21.48
CA GLN A 23 -36.09 -0.36 -20.66
C GLN A 23 -36.50 -1.67 -21.39
N ARG A 24 -36.83 -1.59 -22.70
CA ARG A 24 -37.12 -2.77 -23.51
C ARG A 24 -35.92 -3.68 -23.71
N LEU A 25 -34.71 -3.11 -23.82
CA LEU A 25 -33.45 -3.90 -23.91
C LEU A 25 -33.24 -4.73 -22.66
N PHE A 26 -33.47 -4.18 -21.46
CA PHE A 26 -33.40 -4.94 -20.20
C PHE A 26 -34.49 -6.04 -20.14
N THR A 27 -35.72 -5.76 -20.54
CA THR A 27 -36.79 -6.77 -20.56
C THR A 27 -36.50 -7.93 -21.52
N ARG A 28 -35.84 -7.64 -22.64
CA ARG A 28 -35.43 -8.68 -23.63
C ARG A 28 -34.30 -9.54 -23.12
N SER A 29 -33.30 -8.97 -22.38
CA SER A 29 -32.20 -9.73 -21.81
C SER A 29 -32.68 -10.74 -20.78
N GLN A 30 -33.68 -10.41 -19.97
CA GLN A 30 -34.32 -11.32 -19.02
C GLN A 30 -35.04 -12.51 -19.71
N GLY A 31 -35.47 -12.35 -20.97
CA GLY A 31 -36.10 -13.42 -21.76
C GLY A 31 -35.12 -14.40 -22.41
N LEU A 32 -33.89 -13.97 -22.70
CA LEU A 32 -32.89 -14.81 -23.38
C LEU A 32 -32.22 -15.82 -22.42
N ASP A 33 -32.09 -15.49 -21.13
CA ASP A 33 -31.51 -16.40 -20.14
C ASP A 33 -32.46 -17.53 -19.66
N ARG A 34 -33.76 -17.47 -19.96
CA ARG A 34 -34.71 -18.53 -19.62
C ARG A 34 -34.60 -19.77 -20.50
N GLY A 35 -33.79 -19.72 -21.57
CA GLY A 35 -33.69 -20.78 -22.58
C GLY A 35 -32.43 -21.65 -22.57
N ALA A 36 -31.41 -21.32 -21.85
CA ALA A 36 -30.13 -22.03 -21.85
C ALA A 36 -29.68 -22.39 -20.42
N THR A 37 -29.92 -23.66 -20.08
CA THR A 37 -29.31 -24.40 -18.93
C THR A 37 -29.30 -23.67 -17.57
N GLY A 38 -30.22 -24.12 -16.70
CA GLY A 38 -30.46 -23.70 -15.34
C GLY A 38 -29.24 -23.70 -14.43
N SER A 39 -28.56 -22.60 -14.31
CA SER A 39 -27.90 -22.12 -13.11
C SER A 39 -27.18 -20.79 -13.38
N GLY A 40 -27.94 -19.73 -13.59
CA GLY A 40 -27.46 -18.35 -13.63
C GLY A 40 -28.62 -17.43 -13.26
N ARG A 41 -28.73 -17.04 -12.01
CA ARG A 41 -29.66 -16.01 -11.57
C ARG A 41 -29.17 -14.67 -12.12
N ASN A 42 -29.60 -14.29 -13.34
CA ASN A 42 -29.62 -12.89 -13.74
C ASN A 42 -30.70 -12.22 -12.88
N GLY A 43 -30.33 -11.37 -11.94
CA GLY A 43 -31.25 -10.64 -11.09
C GLY A 43 -32.17 -9.75 -11.95
N ASP A 44 -33.42 -9.61 -11.54
CA ASP A 44 -34.33 -8.62 -12.10
C ASP A 44 -33.69 -7.25 -12.05
N VAL A 45 -33.63 -6.50 -13.16
CA VAL A 45 -33.14 -5.11 -13.17
C VAL A 45 -34.35 -4.22 -12.91
N ARG A 46 -34.30 -3.42 -11.87
CA ARG A 46 -35.27 -2.38 -11.57
C ARG A 46 -34.74 -1.07 -12.12
N VAL A 47 -35.46 -0.43 -13.01
CA VAL A 47 -35.07 0.84 -13.62
C VAL A 47 -35.95 1.95 -13.06
N GLU A 48 -35.31 2.88 -12.35
CA GLU A 48 -35.91 4.17 -12.00
C GLU A 48 -35.52 5.18 -13.08
N HIS A 49 -36.43 6.05 -13.46
CA HIS A 49 -36.24 6.98 -14.58
C HIS A 49 -36.39 8.43 -14.10
N ALA A 50 -35.40 9.26 -14.41
CA ALA A 50 -35.38 10.70 -14.23
C ALA A 50 -35.25 11.38 -15.60
N ASP A 51 -36.02 12.41 -15.86
CA ASP A 51 -36.03 13.17 -17.13
C ASP A 51 -35.19 14.46 -17.05
N ARG A 52 -34.58 14.74 -15.89
CA ARG A 52 -33.74 15.90 -15.62
C ARG A 52 -32.60 15.54 -14.69
N LEU A 53 -31.51 16.31 -14.75
CA LEU A 53 -30.40 16.18 -13.81
C LEU A 53 -30.86 16.45 -12.37
N ALA A 54 -31.68 17.48 -12.13
CA ALA A 54 -32.17 17.83 -10.80
C ALA A 54 -32.90 16.65 -10.13
N ASP A 55 -33.79 15.95 -10.86
CA ASP A 55 -34.51 14.79 -10.35
C ASP A 55 -33.59 13.60 -10.11
N ALA A 56 -32.56 13.42 -10.95
CA ALA A 56 -31.55 12.40 -10.76
C ALA A 56 -30.70 12.63 -9.51
N LEU A 57 -30.29 13.89 -9.24
CA LEU A 57 -29.55 14.24 -8.04
C LEU A 57 -30.39 14.06 -6.76
N GLU A 58 -31.69 14.37 -6.79
CA GLU A 58 -32.63 14.11 -5.69
C GLU A 58 -32.75 12.59 -5.43
N ALA A 59 -32.91 11.77 -6.49
CA ALA A 59 -32.97 10.33 -6.38
C ALA A 59 -31.68 9.74 -5.78
N LEU A 60 -30.51 10.29 -6.13
CA LEU A 60 -29.22 9.88 -5.58
C LEU A 60 -29.04 10.30 -4.11
N GLU A 61 -29.73 11.33 -3.62
CA GLU A 61 -29.76 11.70 -2.20
C GLU A 61 -30.61 10.73 -1.37
N GLU A 62 -31.73 10.29 -1.92
CA GLU A 62 -32.65 9.41 -1.20
C GLU A 62 -32.19 7.94 -1.20
N ARG A 63 -31.47 7.51 -2.26
CA ARG A 63 -31.08 6.12 -2.49
C ARG A 63 -29.74 6.04 -3.19
N SER A 64 -29.07 4.89 -3.03
CA SER A 64 -27.85 4.56 -3.75
C SER A 64 -28.17 3.45 -4.76
N PRO A 65 -28.41 3.78 -6.05
CA PRO A 65 -28.57 2.76 -7.07
C PRO A 65 -27.25 2.02 -7.32
N ASP A 66 -27.35 0.78 -7.86
CA ASP A 66 -26.16 -0.01 -8.22
C ASP A 66 -25.40 0.58 -9.41
N ALA A 67 -26.07 1.34 -10.28
CA ALA A 67 -25.45 2.09 -11.37
C ALA A 67 -26.34 3.22 -11.87
N VAL A 68 -25.74 4.19 -12.56
CA VAL A 68 -26.41 5.27 -13.28
C VAL A 68 -26.15 5.11 -14.78
N LEU A 69 -27.23 5.11 -15.60
CA LEU A 69 -27.15 5.35 -17.03
C LEU A 69 -27.49 6.82 -17.27
N LEU A 70 -26.56 7.60 -17.80
CA LEU A 70 -26.64 9.04 -17.88
C LEU A 70 -26.59 9.53 -19.31
N ASP A 71 -27.66 10.17 -19.77
CA ASP A 71 -27.59 11.00 -20.99
C ASP A 71 -26.87 12.32 -20.67
N LEU A 72 -26.10 12.80 -21.63
CA LEU A 72 -25.36 14.06 -21.55
C LEU A 72 -26.14 15.28 -22.00
N MET A 73 -27.30 15.09 -22.62
CA MET A 73 -28.13 16.17 -23.19
C MET A 73 -29.47 16.22 -22.49
N LEU A 74 -29.50 16.85 -21.30
CA LEU A 74 -30.71 17.01 -20.49
C LEU A 74 -31.28 18.44 -20.60
N PRO A 75 -32.56 18.65 -20.31
CA PRO A 75 -33.18 19.97 -20.38
C PRO A 75 -32.53 21.04 -19.46
N ASP A 76 -31.95 20.60 -18.36
CA ASP A 76 -31.37 21.43 -17.31
C ASP A 76 -29.85 21.32 -17.21
N SER A 77 -29.19 20.45 -18.02
CA SER A 77 -27.73 20.29 -18.04
C SER A 77 -27.27 19.69 -19.37
N ALA A 78 -26.05 20.00 -19.79
CA ALA A 78 -25.50 19.48 -21.05
C ALA A 78 -24.01 19.16 -20.98
N GLY A 79 -23.60 18.07 -21.64
CA GLY A 79 -22.20 17.70 -21.82
C GLY A 79 -21.54 17.20 -20.53
N ILE A 80 -20.28 17.57 -20.34
CA ILE A 80 -19.44 17.10 -19.25
C ILE A 80 -19.89 17.60 -17.89
N ASP A 81 -20.46 18.80 -17.81
CA ASP A 81 -20.97 19.35 -16.54
C ASP A 81 -22.03 18.43 -15.90
N THR A 82 -22.77 17.68 -16.71
CA THR A 82 -23.73 16.67 -16.23
C THR A 82 -23.02 15.51 -15.53
N VAL A 83 -21.88 15.06 -16.08
CA VAL A 83 -21.07 14.01 -15.47
C VAL A 83 -20.47 14.48 -14.15
N ASP A 84 -19.85 15.66 -14.14
CA ASP A 84 -19.22 16.23 -12.96
C ASP A 84 -20.23 16.35 -11.79
N ALA A 85 -21.45 16.82 -12.06
CA ALA A 85 -22.50 16.94 -11.04
C ALA A 85 -22.91 15.58 -10.44
N VAL A 86 -23.03 14.53 -11.26
CA VAL A 86 -23.41 13.20 -10.79
C VAL A 86 -22.24 12.53 -10.04
N VAL A 87 -20.99 12.67 -10.52
CA VAL A 87 -19.79 12.17 -9.86
C VAL A 87 -19.61 12.84 -8.48
N GLU A 88 -19.77 14.15 -8.39
CA GLU A 88 -19.66 14.88 -7.13
C GLU A 88 -20.72 14.43 -6.11
N ARG A 89 -21.95 14.16 -6.59
CA ARG A 89 -23.05 13.74 -5.73
C ARG A 89 -22.99 12.30 -5.28
N ALA A 90 -22.54 11.39 -6.15
CA ALA A 90 -22.50 9.96 -5.89
C ALA A 90 -21.17 9.34 -6.35
N PRO A 91 -20.03 9.64 -5.68
CA PRO A 91 -18.68 9.28 -6.13
C PRO A 91 -18.41 7.76 -6.09
N THR A 92 -19.27 6.99 -5.44
CA THR A 92 -19.12 5.52 -5.34
C THR A 92 -20.02 4.76 -6.31
N VAL A 93 -21.02 5.43 -6.91
CA VAL A 93 -21.96 4.82 -7.82
C VAL A 93 -21.39 4.82 -9.25
N PRO A 94 -21.27 3.67 -9.92
CA PRO A 94 -20.76 3.61 -11.28
C PRO A 94 -21.68 4.31 -12.27
N ILE A 95 -21.10 5.18 -13.11
CA ILE A 95 -21.81 5.95 -14.13
C ILE A 95 -21.41 5.41 -15.49
N VAL A 96 -22.41 5.02 -16.30
CA VAL A 96 -22.23 4.70 -17.71
C VAL A 96 -22.98 5.75 -18.55
N VAL A 97 -22.23 6.45 -19.38
CA VAL A 97 -22.76 7.58 -20.17
C VAL A 97 -23.41 7.07 -21.45
N LEU A 98 -24.54 7.63 -21.80
CA LEU A 98 -25.19 7.45 -23.10
C LEU A 98 -24.84 8.61 -24.02
N THR A 99 -24.24 8.34 -25.20
CA THR A 99 -23.81 9.38 -26.15
C THR A 99 -24.49 9.21 -27.50
N GLY A 100 -24.65 10.30 -28.25
CA GLY A 100 -25.01 10.24 -29.68
C GLY A 100 -23.84 9.70 -30.54
N GLN A 101 -24.13 9.36 -31.82
CA GLN A 101 -23.11 8.88 -32.76
C GLN A 101 -22.01 9.93 -33.07
N SER A 102 -22.33 11.21 -32.97
CA SER A 102 -21.41 12.34 -33.20
C SER A 102 -20.53 12.68 -32.02
N ASP A 103 -20.78 12.13 -30.83
CA ASP A 103 -20.28 12.66 -29.56
C ASP A 103 -19.33 11.68 -28.84
N VAL A 104 -18.64 10.82 -29.62
CA VAL A 104 -17.70 9.81 -29.09
C VAL A 104 -16.55 10.47 -28.29
N ASP A 105 -16.06 11.64 -28.71
CA ASP A 105 -15.02 12.38 -28.02
C ASP A 105 -15.48 12.84 -26.64
N ILE A 106 -16.75 13.19 -26.50
CA ILE A 106 -17.36 13.54 -25.20
C ILE A 106 -17.43 12.31 -24.29
N GLY A 107 -17.72 11.12 -24.87
CA GLY A 107 -17.71 9.85 -24.11
C GLY A 107 -16.34 9.54 -23.51
N VAL A 108 -15.25 9.76 -24.25
CA VAL A 108 -13.88 9.60 -23.77
C VAL A 108 -13.55 10.61 -22.66
N GLU A 109 -13.99 11.86 -22.81
CA GLU A 109 -13.80 12.88 -21.78
C GLU A 109 -14.62 12.57 -20.51
N ALA A 110 -15.81 12.01 -20.64
CA ALA A 110 -16.61 11.56 -19.52
C ALA A 110 -15.89 10.51 -18.66
N ILE A 111 -15.16 9.58 -19.28
CA ILE A 111 -14.34 8.60 -18.55
C ILE A 111 -13.24 9.31 -17.75
N ARG A 112 -12.56 10.31 -18.31
CA ARG A 112 -11.54 11.11 -17.60
C ARG A 112 -12.12 11.87 -16.41
N ARG A 113 -13.42 12.19 -16.44
CA ARG A 113 -14.15 12.87 -15.37
C ARG A 113 -14.79 11.94 -14.35
N GLY A 114 -14.60 10.61 -14.48
CA GLY A 114 -15.01 9.64 -13.47
C GLY A 114 -16.14 8.71 -13.90
N ALA A 115 -16.67 8.82 -15.13
CA ALA A 115 -17.56 7.80 -15.66
C ALA A 115 -16.77 6.49 -15.87
N GLN A 116 -17.42 5.34 -15.64
CA GLN A 116 -16.80 4.02 -15.79
C GLN A 116 -16.73 3.58 -17.24
N ASP A 117 -17.71 3.97 -18.05
CA ASP A 117 -17.78 3.63 -19.47
C ASP A 117 -18.76 4.54 -20.20
N TYR A 118 -18.82 4.45 -21.54
CA TYR A 118 -19.85 5.10 -22.34
C TYR A 118 -20.44 4.15 -23.37
N LEU A 119 -21.68 4.39 -23.79
CA LEU A 119 -22.42 3.63 -24.80
C LEU A 119 -23.02 4.58 -25.84
N VAL A 120 -22.90 4.21 -27.11
CA VAL A 120 -23.46 4.99 -28.23
C VAL A 120 -24.90 4.54 -28.47
N LYS A 121 -25.86 5.46 -28.31
CA LYS A 121 -27.31 5.18 -28.44
C LYS A 121 -27.68 4.42 -29.72
N GLY A 122 -27.06 4.79 -30.85
CA GLY A 122 -27.34 4.16 -32.16
C GLY A 122 -26.88 2.71 -32.32
N THR A 123 -26.04 2.19 -31.42
CA THR A 123 -25.48 0.83 -31.46
C THR A 123 -25.88 -0.02 -30.27
N LEU A 124 -26.81 0.45 -29.43
CA LEU A 124 -27.23 -0.24 -28.21
C LEU A 124 -27.89 -1.59 -28.55
N THR A 125 -27.34 -2.64 -27.92
CA THR A 125 -27.97 -3.96 -27.91
C THR A 125 -28.18 -4.39 -26.45
N ALA A 126 -29.13 -5.29 -26.21
CA ALA A 126 -29.37 -5.82 -24.86
C ALA A 126 -28.09 -6.45 -24.24
N GLU A 127 -27.36 -7.20 -25.05
CA GLU A 127 -26.12 -7.85 -24.62
C GLU A 127 -25.00 -6.84 -24.25
N LEU A 128 -24.82 -5.80 -25.10
CA LEU A 128 -23.82 -4.76 -24.84
C LEU A 128 -24.13 -4.00 -23.54
N LEU A 129 -25.40 -3.56 -23.39
CA LEU A 129 -25.87 -2.81 -22.25
C LEU A 129 -25.68 -3.57 -20.93
N VAL A 130 -26.15 -4.82 -20.87
CA VAL A 130 -26.02 -5.66 -19.66
C VAL A 130 -24.58 -5.97 -19.35
N ARG A 131 -23.75 -6.25 -20.35
CA ARG A 131 -22.33 -6.51 -20.17
C ARG A 131 -21.60 -5.29 -19.61
N THR A 132 -21.79 -4.12 -20.20
CA THR A 132 -21.13 -2.87 -19.75
C THR A 132 -21.53 -2.52 -18.34
N LEU A 133 -22.81 -2.57 -18.00
CA LEU A 133 -23.27 -2.30 -16.64
C LEU A 133 -22.71 -3.29 -15.63
N ARG A 134 -22.71 -4.59 -15.94
CA ARG A 134 -22.15 -5.59 -15.04
C ARG A 134 -20.67 -5.32 -14.76
N TYR A 135 -19.87 -5.02 -15.79
CA TYR A 135 -18.46 -4.69 -15.59
C TYR A 135 -18.27 -3.38 -14.81
N ALA A 136 -19.11 -2.37 -15.05
CA ALA A 136 -19.06 -1.12 -14.29
C ALA A 136 -19.34 -1.35 -12.80
N ILE A 137 -20.40 -2.10 -12.48
CA ILE A 137 -20.79 -2.45 -11.10
C ILE A 137 -19.71 -3.31 -10.43
N GLU A 138 -19.21 -4.35 -11.10
CA GLU A 138 -18.19 -5.25 -10.55
C GLU A 138 -16.89 -4.51 -10.27
N ARG A 139 -16.47 -3.63 -11.17
CA ARG A 139 -15.28 -2.79 -10.99
C ARG A 139 -15.45 -1.79 -9.85
N ALA A 140 -16.59 -1.10 -9.76
CA ALA A 140 -16.87 -0.18 -8.66
C ALA A 140 -16.88 -0.89 -7.31
N HIS A 141 -17.48 -2.09 -7.24
CA HIS A 141 -17.52 -2.90 -6.02
C HIS A 141 -16.11 -3.31 -5.57
N THR A 142 -15.30 -3.84 -6.49
CA THR A 142 -13.90 -4.21 -6.19
C THR A 142 -13.08 -3.01 -5.71
N GLN A 143 -13.24 -1.85 -6.35
CA GLN A 143 -12.57 -0.62 -5.92
C GLN A 143 -13.03 -0.15 -4.53
N HIS A 144 -14.31 -0.30 -4.22
CA HIS A 144 -14.86 0.05 -2.91
C HIS A 144 -14.31 -0.89 -1.82
N GLU A 145 -14.33 -2.21 -2.06
CA GLU A 145 -13.75 -3.21 -1.15
C GLU A 145 -12.27 -2.94 -0.88
N LEU A 146 -11.49 -2.62 -1.90
CA LEU A 146 -10.07 -2.27 -1.76
C LEU A 146 -9.88 -0.98 -0.92
N ARG A 147 -10.70 0.04 -1.15
CA ARG A 147 -10.65 1.28 -0.36
C ARG A 147 -11.02 1.05 1.11
N GLU A 148 -12.03 0.23 1.38
CA GLU A 148 -12.40 -0.14 2.75
C GLU A 148 -11.27 -0.94 3.44
N GLN A 149 -10.66 -1.89 2.75
CA GLN A 149 -9.52 -2.65 3.28
C GLN A 149 -8.34 -1.73 3.60
N ASN A 150 -7.99 -0.81 2.69
CA ASN A 150 -6.94 0.17 2.92
C ASN A 150 -7.27 1.11 4.09
N HIS A 151 -8.52 1.54 4.21
CA HIS A 151 -8.93 2.37 5.35
C HIS A 151 -8.82 1.62 6.68
N HIS A 152 -9.22 0.35 6.73
CA HIS A 152 -9.05 -0.49 7.91
C HIS A 152 -7.57 -0.70 8.27
N LEU A 153 -6.70 -0.89 7.28
CA LEU A 153 -5.26 -0.99 7.50
C LEU A 153 -4.69 0.32 8.07
N ALA A 154 -5.08 1.48 7.52
CA ALA A 154 -4.66 2.79 8.02
C ALA A 154 -5.09 3.04 9.48
N LEU A 155 -6.31 2.63 9.85
CA LEU A 155 -6.77 2.72 11.24
C LEU A 155 -5.98 1.81 12.17
N LEU A 156 -5.70 0.57 11.76
CA LEU A 156 -4.85 -0.34 12.52
C LEU A 156 -3.42 0.19 12.67
N HIS A 157 -2.86 0.77 11.60
CA HIS A 157 -1.58 1.45 11.61
C HIS A 157 -1.53 2.57 12.66
N GLN A 158 -2.51 3.47 12.63
CA GLN A 158 -2.60 4.57 13.60
C GLN A 158 -2.72 4.04 15.04
N PHE A 159 -3.52 3.01 15.28
CA PHE A 159 -3.69 2.39 16.60
C PHE A 159 -2.37 1.78 17.10
N VAL A 160 -1.71 0.97 16.28
CA VAL A 160 -0.43 0.35 16.63
C VAL A 160 0.62 1.42 16.94
N ARG A 161 0.78 2.42 16.07
CA ARG A 161 1.79 3.46 16.20
C ARG A 161 1.57 4.39 17.39
N THR A 162 0.32 4.70 17.74
CA THR A 162 0.01 5.72 18.75
C THR A 162 -0.33 5.10 20.10
N ASP A 163 -1.28 4.19 20.15
CA ASP A 163 -1.85 3.72 21.42
C ASP A 163 -0.93 2.69 22.09
N VAL A 164 -0.46 1.69 21.33
CA VAL A 164 0.43 0.66 21.88
C VAL A 164 1.77 1.27 22.31
N ARG A 165 2.32 2.20 21.50
CA ARG A 165 3.57 2.91 21.85
C ARG A 165 3.41 3.76 23.11
N THR A 166 2.27 4.46 23.25
CA THR A 166 1.99 5.29 24.42
C THR A 166 1.88 4.44 25.68
N ASP A 167 1.17 3.31 25.62
CA ASP A 167 1.03 2.41 26.76
C ASP A 167 2.36 1.77 27.16
N ALA A 168 3.19 1.33 26.20
CA ALA A 168 4.50 0.78 26.46
C ALA A 168 5.44 1.83 27.11
N ASN A 169 5.45 3.07 26.61
CA ASN A 169 6.20 4.17 27.20
C ASN A 169 5.74 4.51 28.63
N MET A 170 4.44 4.44 28.91
CA MET A 170 3.93 4.61 30.29
C MET A 170 4.41 3.49 31.21
N ILE A 171 4.39 2.23 30.75
CA ILE A 171 4.91 1.09 31.53
C ILE A 171 6.41 1.28 31.80
N MET A 172 7.20 1.69 30.81
CA MET A 172 8.61 2.00 31.00
C MET A 172 8.81 3.10 32.04
N GLY A 173 8.14 4.24 31.89
CA GLY A 173 8.26 5.36 32.83
C GLY A 173 7.87 5.01 34.27
N TRP A 174 6.87 4.15 34.46
CA TRP A 174 6.54 3.65 35.79
C TRP A 174 7.56 2.64 36.33
N SER A 175 8.12 1.79 35.46
CA SER A 175 9.16 0.83 35.83
C SER A 175 10.45 1.54 36.26
N ASP A 176 10.91 2.53 35.49
CA ASP A 176 12.05 3.38 35.85
C ASP A 176 11.84 4.08 37.20
N HIS A 177 10.62 4.61 37.42
CA HIS A 177 10.29 5.26 38.67
C HIS A 177 10.28 4.31 39.88
N LEU A 178 10.07 3.02 39.68
CA LEU A 178 10.07 1.99 40.70
C LEU A 178 11.45 1.39 40.93
N GLU A 179 12.38 1.45 39.97
CA GLU A 179 13.70 0.82 40.00
C GLU A 179 14.49 1.15 41.29
N ASP A 180 14.50 2.43 41.66
CA ASP A 180 15.21 2.90 42.92
C ASP A 180 14.42 2.69 44.20
N ARG A 181 13.17 2.16 44.11
CA ARG A 181 12.25 2.10 45.27
C ARG A 181 11.85 0.70 45.67
N VAL A 182 12.21 -0.31 44.88
CA VAL A 182 11.93 -1.70 45.18
C VAL A 182 13.09 -2.37 45.91
N ASP A 183 12.78 -3.38 46.71
CA ASP A 183 13.78 -4.19 47.36
C ASP A 183 14.59 -5.00 46.32
N ARG A 184 15.87 -5.33 46.67
CA ARG A 184 16.74 -6.11 45.78
C ARG A 184 16.14 -7.42 45.27
N ALA A 185 15.20 -8.00 46.01
CA ALA A 185 14.51 -9.24 45.64
C ALA A 185 13.56 -9.03 44.44
N ASP A 186 13.01 -7.83 44.28
CA ASP A 186 12.03 -7.48 43.24
C ASP A 186 12.66 -6.76 42.04
N GLN A 187 13.92 -6.34 42.10
CA GLN A 187 14.67 -5.72 41.00
C GLN A 187 14.62 -6.53 39.70
N PRO A 188 14.82 -7.87 39.69
CA PRO A 188 14.70 -8.66 38.46
C PRO A 188 13.34 -8.61 37.80
N VAL A 189 12.26 -8.27 38.54
CA VAL A 189 10.92 -8.11 37.98
C VAL A 189 10.82 -6.79 37.22
N ILE A 190 11.41 -5.70 37.78
CA ILE A 190 11.46 -4.38 37.12
C ILE A 190 12.28 -4.46 35.84
N GLU A 191 13.48 -5.08 35.89
CA GLU A 191 14.31 -5.30 34.71
C GLU A 191 13.54 -6.02 33.58
N ARG A 192 12.80 -7.10 33.94
CA ARG A 192 11.96 -7.82 32.96
C ARG A 192 10.83 -6.98 32.41
N LEU A 193 10.21 -6.11 33.21
CA LEU A 193 9.18 -5.20 32.74
C LEU A 193 9.74 -4.20 31.74
N LEU A 194 10.90 -3.61 32.03
CA LEU A 194 11.61 -2.71 31.15
C LEU A 194 11.98 -3.40 29.82
N ASP A 195 12.58 -4.58 29.90
CA ASP A 195 12.96 -5.35 28.73
C ASP A 195 11.73 -5.74 27.88
N THR A 196 10.64 -6.19 28.52
CA THR A 196 9.41 -6.53 27.81
C THR A 196 8.81 -5.31 27.13
N SER A 197 8.85 -4.13 27.79
CA SER A 197 8.31 -2.90 27.24
C SER A 197 9.16 -2.38 26.06
N ARG A 198 10.50 -2.48 26.15
CA ARG A 198 11.40 -2.17 25.01
C ARG A 198 11.10 -3.08 23.82
N HIS A 199 11.03 -4.40 24.04
CA HIS A 199 10.67 -5.34 22.97
C HIS A 199 9.29 -5.08 22.35
N LEU A 200 8.33 -4.59 23.14
CA LEU A 200 7.02 -4.22 22.62
C LEU A 200 7.11 -2.98 21.73
N LEU A 201 7.91 -1.97 22.14
CA LEU A 201 8.17 -0.77 21.34
C LEU A 201 8.86 -1.12 20.02
N ASP A 202 9.92 -1.90 20.05
CA ASP A 202 10.68 -2.31 18.87
C ASP A 202 9.78 -3.03 17.84
N ARG A 203 8.92 -3.94 18.32
CA ARG A 203 7.96 -4.64 17.46
C ARG A 203 6.87 -3.73 16.92
N THR A 204 6.45 -2.75 17.70
CA THR A 204 5.43 -1.77 17.30
C THR A 204 5.98 -0.84 16.24
N ASP A 205 7.22 -0.37 16.40
CA ASP A 205 7.90 0.48 15.44
C ASP A 205 8.16 -0.29 14.13
N ALA A 206 8.62 -1.54 14.20
CA ALA A 206 8.78 -2.38 13.02
C ALA A 206 7.45 -2.67 12.30
N ALA A 207 6.35 -2.86 13.05
CA ALA A 207 5.03 -3.04 12.44
C ALA A 207 4.54 -1.75 11.74
N ALA A 208 4.83 -0.57 12.31
CA ALA A 208 4.53 0.71 11.69
C ALA A 208 5.36 0.92 10.41
N ASP A 209 6.67 0.69 10.47
CA ASP A 209 7.56 0.77 9.30
C ASP A 209 7.11 -0.20 8.18
N PHE A 210 6.64 -1.41 8.53
CA PHE A 210 6.09 -2.36 7.56
C PHE A 210 4.82 -1.86 6.87
N LEU A 211 3.92 -1.23 7.61
CA LEU A 211 2.70 -0.64 7.04
C LEU A 211 3.02 0.55 6.13
N ASP A 212 3.98 1.41 6.53
CA ASP A 212 4.49 2.51 5.71
C ASP A 212 5.05 1.99 4.37
N VAL A 213 5.79 0.87 4.38
CA VAL A 213 6.31 0.20 3.17
C VAL A 213 5.18 -0.31 2.27
N LEU A 214 4.12 -0.88 2.85
CA LEU A 214 2.97 -1.37 2.07
C LEU A 214 2.18 -0.25 1.39
N GLU A 215 2.09 0.93 2.03
CA GLU A 215 1.38 2.09 1.49
C GLU A 215 2.18 2.81 0.38
N THR A 216 3.50 2.70 0.39
CA THR A 216 4.40 3.50 -0.46
C THR A 216 4.72 2.85 -1.82
N ARG A 217 4.20 1.67 -2.13
CA ARG A 217 4.50 0.86 -3.34
C ARG A 217 4.32 1.52 -4.71
N GLU A 218 3.88 2.76 -4.81
CA GLU A 218 3.62 3.48 -6.07
C GLU A 218 4.54 4.69 -6.29
N HIS A 219 5.65 4.83 -5.55
CA HIS A 219 6.56 5.95 -5.75
C HIS A 219 7.66 5.61 -6.76
N ASP A 220 7.87 6.51 -7.71
CA ASP A 220 9.00 6.43 -8.63
C ASP A 220 10.32 6.49 -7.85
N LEU A 221 11.29 5.64 -8.25
CA LEU A 221 12.64 5.68 -7.69
C LEU A 221 13.32 6.98 -8.11
N GLU A 222 14.03 7.60 -7.18
CA GLU A 222 14.76 8.85 -7.41
C GLU A 222 16.23 8.71 -6.96
N PRO A 223 17.15 9.47 -7.56
CA PRO A 223 18.54 9.51 -7.12
C PRO A 223 18.67 9.94 -5.65
N THR A 224 18.91 9.00 -4.77
CA THR A 224 19.02 9.20 -3.32
C THR A 224 20.48 9.22 -2.88
N ASN A 225 20.89 10.22 -2.08
CA ASN A 225 22.26 10.36 -1.57
C ASN A 225 22.55 9.35 -0.46
N LEU A 226 23.08 8.18 -0.85
CA LEU A 226 23.42 7.08 0.04
C LEU A 226 24.50 7.48 1.07
N SER A 227 25.49 8.31 0.67
CA SER A 227 26.55 8.73 1.59
C SER A 227 26.02 9.52 2.78
N SER A 228 25.19 10.53 2.50
CA SER A 228 24.60 11.39 3.54
C SER A 228 23.65 10.62 4.44
N MET A 229 22.87 9.70 3.84
CA MET A 229 21.94 8.86 4.60
C MET A 229 22.67 7.91 5.54
N LEU A 230 23.73 7.22 5.08
CA LEU A 230 24.54 6.34 5.92
C LEU A 230 25.24 7.10 7.07
N GLU A 231 25.75 8.30 6.80
CA GLU A 231 26.36 9.15 7.83
C GLU A 231 25.34 9.55 8.90
N GLY A 232 24.14 9.98 8.48
CA GLY A 232 23.07 10.32 9.40
C GLY A 232 22.64 9.15 10.27
N GLU A 233 22.53 7.95 9.68
CA GLU A 233 22.12 6.75 10.42
C GLU A 233 23.21 6.29 11.41
N ILE A 234 24.49 6.35 11.01
CA ILE A 234 25.62 6.07 11.90
C ILE A 234 25.65 7.05 13.08
N GLU A 235 25.43 8.35 12.83
CA GLU A 235 25.35 9.36 13.88
C GLU A 235 24.21 9.09 14.85
N ARG A 236 23.02 8.75 14.34
CA ARG A 236 21.84 8.41 15.13
C ARG A 236 22.14 7.23 16.06
N VAL A 237 22.61 6.10 15.50
CA VAL A 237 22.87 4.89 16.28
C VAL A 237 23.99 5.12 17.32
N SER A 238 25.04 5.86 16.97
CA SER A 238 26.11 6.21 17.90
C SER A 238 25.67 7.11 19.07
N HIS A 239 24.60 7.90 18.88
CA HIS A 239 24.00 8.72 19.93
C HIS A 239 23.00 7.96 20.81
N GLU A 240 22.29 7.00 20.23
CA GLU A 240 21.25 6.25 20.93
C GLU A 240 21.76 5.01 21.66
N THR A 241 22.97 4.55 21.28
CA THR A 241 23.56 3.31 21.82
C THR A 241 25.04 3.48 22.16
N ASP A 242 25.58 2.52 22.91
CA ASP A 242 27.04 2.46 23.21
C ASP A 242 27.83 1.72 22.08
N ALA A 243 27.29 1.64 20.87
CA ALA A 243 27.96 0.96 19.76
C ALA A 243 29.16 1.75 19.21
N ASP A 244 30.27 1.06 18.97
CA ASP A 244 31.45 1.61 18.30
C ASP A 244 31.37 1.30 16.81
N ILE A 245 31.05 2.34 16.02
CA ILE A 245 30.79 2.20 14.59
C ILE A 245 31.93 2.78 13.77
N THR A 246 32.55 1.96 12.95
CA THR A 246 33.64 2.37 12.05
C THR A 246 33.15 2.39 10.60
N LEU A 247 33.20 3.57 9.94
CA LEU A 247 32.90 3.70 8.51
C LEU A 247 34.18 3.59 7.68
N LYS A 248 34.24 2.64 6.76
CA LYS A 248 35.32 2.45 5.78
C LYS A 248 34.80 2.72 4.38
N ARG A 249 35.49 3.56 3.63
CA ARG A 249 35.16 3.83 2.22
C ARG A 249 36.27 3.29 1.31
N SER A 250 35.87 2.50 0.31
CA SER A 250 36.74 2.00 -0.74
C SER A 250 36.19 2.49 -2.07
N SER A 251 36.83 3.53 -2.64
CA SER A 251 36.43 4.11 -3.93
C SER A 251 37.68 4.24 -4.80
N PRO A 252 37.57 4.05 -6.13
CA PRO A 252 38.65 4.36 -7.07
C PRO A 252 39.04 5.85 -7.07
N ASN A 253 38.12 6.72 -6.65
CA ASN A 253 38.30 8.17 -6.55
C ASN A 253 37.95 8.60 -5.11
N PRO A 254 38.93 8.68 -4.18
CA PRO A 254 38.65 8.82 -2.76
C PRO A 254 38.27 10.24 -2.29
N GLU A 255 38.20 11.23 -3.19
CA GLU A 255 37.84 12.60 -2.84
C GLU A 255 36.33 12.83 -2.95
N ASP A 256 35.64 12.74 -1.81
CA ASP A 256 34.36 13.39 -1.43
C ASP A 256 33.18 13.48 -2.41
N GLU A 257 33.11 12.68 -3.49
CA GLU A 257 31.90 12.65 -4.29
C GLU A 257 30.77 11.90 -3.56
N PRO A 258 29.60 12.52 -3.37
CA PRO A 258 28.46 11.83 -2.81
C PRO A 258 28.02 10.68 -3.73
N VAL A 259 27.70 9.55 -3.15
CA VAL A 259 27.26 8.35 -3.85
C VAL A 259 25.74 8.35 -3.91
N PHE A 260 25.18 8.20 -5.11
CA PHE A 260 23.76 8.14 -5.32
C PHE A 260 23.33 6.75 -5.81
N VAL A 261 22.14 6.33 -5.39
CA VAL A 261 21.47 5.08 -5.80
C VAL A 261 20.02 5.39 -6.14
N GLU A 262 19.40 4.57 -6.98
CA GLU A 262 17.96 4.67 -7.27
C GLU A 262 17.17 4.05 -6.10
N ALA A 263 16.48 4.91 -5.34
CA ALA A 263 15.68 4.47 -4.20
C ALA A 263 14.60 5.51 -3.86
N THR A 264 13.73 5.16 -2.94
CA THR A 264 12.80 6.11 -2.30
C THR A 264 13.34 6.56 -0.94
N SER A 265 12.66 7.49 -0.26
CA SER A 265 12.95 7.88 1.13
C SER A 265 12.91 6.69 2.11
N MET A 266 12.28 5.56 1.73
CA MET A 266 12.24 4.33 2.52
C MET A 266 13.60 3.61 2.64
N LEU A 267 14.62 4.02 1.87
CA LEU A 267 15.97 3.49 2.01
C LEU A 267 16.52 3.70 3.43
N GLU A 268 16.17 4.81 4.07
CA GLU A 268 16.50 5.10 5.47
C GLU A 268 15.96 4.03 6.44
N ILE A 269 14.71 3.59 6.22
CA ILE A 269 14.08 2.53 7.03
C ILE A 269 14.84 1.20 6.88
N ALA A 270 15.26 0.85 5.65
CA ALA A 270 16.02 -0.37 5.42
C ALA A 270 17.34 -0.38 6.22
N PHE A 271 18.10 0.72 6.16
CA PHE A 271 19.37 0.82 6.90
C PHE A 271 19.16 0.96 8.41
N LYS A 272 18.14 1.67 8.87
CA LYS A 272 17.73 1.69 10.28
C LYS A 272 17.59 0.27 10.83
N HIS A 273 16.81 -0.60 10.16
CA HIS A 273 16.64 -1.97 10.62
C HIS A 273 17.90 -2.82 10.54
N LEU A 274 18.79 -2.58 9.55
CA LEU A 274 20.07 -3.27 9.49
C LEU A 274 20.98 -2.89 10.67
N PHE A 275 21.06 -1.62 11.03
CA PHE A 275 21.83 -1.16 12.17
C PHE A 275 21.23 -1.61 13.51
N GLU A 276 19.92 -1.54 13.67
CA GLU A 276 19.22 -2.05 14.85
C GLU A 276 19.49 -3.54 15.06
N ASN A 277 19.45 -4.35 14.01
CA ASN A 277 19.80 -5.77 14.08
C ASN A 277 21.25 -5.99 14.55
N ALA A 278 22.18 -5.21 14.01
CA ALA A 278 23.60 -5.31 14.39
C ALA A 278 23.84 -4.94 15.88
N VAL A 279 23.04 -4.01 16.44
CA VAL A 279 23.10 -3.62 17.85
C VAL A 279 22.41 -4.63 18.77
N ILE A 280 21.18 -5.04 18.43
CA ILE A 280 20.32 -5.86 19.30
C ILE A 280 20.86 -7.29 19.45
N HIS A 281 21.44 -7.86 18.38
CA HIS A 281 21.89 -9.25 18.35
C HIS A 281 23.33 -9.46 18.81
N THR A 282 23.87 -8.55 19.63
CA THR A 282 25.16 -8.73 20.31
C THR A 282 24.99 -9.16 21.77
N ASP A 283 25.95 -9.90 22.28
CA ASP A 283 26.10 -10.24 23.72
C ASP A 283 27.16 -9.38 24.39
N ARG A 284 27.61 -8.29 23.76
CA ARG A 284 28.63 -7.38 24.27
C ARG A 284 28.01 -6.10 24.81
N GLU A 285 28.64 -5.53 25.83
CA GLU A 285 28.26 -4.21 26.37
C GLU A 285 28.47 -3.09 25.33
N THR A 286 29.48 -3.22 24.47
CA THR A 286 29.78 -2.26 23.39
C THR A 286 29.83 -3.02 22.08
N PRO A 287 28.75 -2.98 21.28
CA PRO A 287 28.72 -3.58 19.94
C PRO A 287 29.78 -2.98 19.01
N GLN A 288 30.48 -3.82 18.26
CA GLN A 288 31.47 -3.38 17.26
C GLN A 288 30.87 -3.55 15.86
N ILE A 289 30.63 -2.43 15.20
CA ILE A 289 30.02 -2.45 13.85
C ILE A 289 30.99 -1.81 12.85
N THR A 290 31.28 -2.51 11.76
CA THR A 290 32.06 -1.96 10.66
C THR A 290 31.18 -1.82 9.43
N VAL A 291 31.00 -0.58 8.96
CA VAL A 291 30.31 -0.27 7.71
C VAL A 291 31.35 -0.07 6.61
N THR A 292 31.27 -0.84 5.55
CA THR A 292 32.20 -0.72 4.41
C THR A 292 31.41 -0.36 3.16
N THR A 293 31.67 0.81 2.57
CA THR A 293 31.10 1.21 1.30
C THR A 293 32.12 1.01 0.18
N THR A 294 31.79 0.23 -0.83
CA THR A 294 32.62 -0.02 -2.02
C THR A 294 31.90 0.52 -3.26
N VAL A 295 32.51 1.50 -3.91
CA VAL A 295 31.95 2.16 -5.10
C VAL A 295 32.64 1.62 -6.33
N GLY A 296 31.88 0.91 -7.20
CA GLY A 296 32.31 0.49 -8.52
C GLY A 296 31.85 1.46 -9.60
N ASP A 297 32.08 1.09 -10.86
CA ASP A 297 31.67 1.91 -12.01
C ASP A 297 30.13 2.01 -12.11
N ASP A 298 29.43 0.86 -12.02
CA ASP A 298 27.98 0.75 -12.20
C ASP A 298 27.23 0.35 -10.91
N ARG A 299 27.93 -0.11 -9.89
CA ARG A 299 27.33 -0.63 -8.65
C ARG A 299 27.97 -0.06 -7.40
N VAL A 300 27.14 0.08 -6.37
CA VAL A 300 27.55 0.46 -5.01
C VAL A 300 27.21 -0.66 -4.07
N ARG A 301 28.19 -1.08 -3.25
CA ARG A 301 28.02 -2.13 -2.25
C ARG A 301 28.21 -1.52 -0.87
N VAL A 302 27.28 -1.81 0.05
CA VAL A 302 27.37 -1.46 1.47
C VAL A 302 27.36 -2.75 2.27
N ALA A 303 28.45 -3.01 3.00
CA ALA A 303 28.56 -4.13 3.91
C ALA A 303 28.53 -3.64 5.35
N ILE A 304 27.61 -4.15 6.16
CA ILE A 304 27.51 -3.91 7.61
C ILE A 304 27.91 -5.19 8.30
N ALA A 305 29.05 -5.15 9.00
CA ALA A 305 29.59 -6.28 9.73
C ALA A 305 29.49 -6.03 11.24
N ASP A 306 28.81 -6.92 11.96
CA ASP A 306 28.69 -6.93 13.41
C ASP A 306 29.58 -8.00 14.04
N ASP A 307 29.79 -7.94 15.36
CA ASP A 307 30.50 -8.92 16.17
C ASP A 307 29.57 -9.73 17.10
N GLY A 308 28.29 -9.82 16.72
CA GLY A 308 27.20 -10.43 17.46
C GLY A 308 27.23 -11.95 17.49
N VAL A 309 26.07 -12.56 17.77
CA VAL A 309 25.93 -14.04 17.89
C VAL A 309 25.86 -14.74 16.54
N GLY A 310 25.68 -13.99 15.44
CA GLY A 310 25.49 -14.53 14.10
C GLY A 310 24.07 -15.02 13.82
N ILE A 311 23.76 -15.31 12.54
CA ILE A 311 22.47 -15.82 12.08
C ILE A 311 22.64 -17.31 11.74
N PRO A 312 21.84 -18.23 12.32
CA PRO A 312 21.87 -19.65 11.97
C PRO A 312 21.58 -19.91 10.48
N ASP A 313 22.27 -20.86 9.86
CA ASP A 313 22.16 -21.18 8.41
C ASP A 313 20.71 -21.44 7.97
N VAL A 314 19.92 -22.15 8.80
CA VAL A 314 18.50 -22.40 8.54
C VAL A 314 17.68 -21.10 8.43
N GLN A 315 18.09 -20.04 9.14
CA GLN A 315 17.44 -18.72 9.05
C GLN A 315 17.92 -17.97 7.81
N LYS A 316 19.19 -18.04 7.46
CA LYS A 316 19.74 -17.42 6.24
C LYS A 316 19.07 -17.98 4.97
N GLU A 317 18.89 -19.30 4.87
CA GLU A 317 18.20 -19.95 3.75
C GLU A 317 16.75 -19.45 3.59
N ARG A 318 16.06 -19.22 4.70
CA ARG A 318 14.67 -18.70 4.69
C ARG A 318 14.57 -17.24 4.27
N LEU A 319 15.60 -16.45 4.51
CA LEU A 319 15.67 -15.04 4.12
C LEU A 319 15.79 -14.88 2.60
N THR A 320 16.44 -15.84 1.95
CA THR A 320 16.64 -15.84 0.50
C THR A 320 15.47 -16.44 -0.28
N ASP A 321 14.52 -17.15 0.39
CA ASP A 321 13.35 -17.75 -0.26
C ASP A 321 12.09 -16.85 -0.10
N PRO A 322 11.59 -16.23 -1.18
CA PRO A 322 10.41 -15.36 -1.13
C PRO A 322 9.14 -16.03 -0.59
N MET A 323 8.96 -17.35 -0.83
CA MET A 323 7.77 -18.11 -0.39
C MET A 323 7.84 -18.51 1.09
N ALA A 324 9.03 -18.77 1.62
CA ALA A 324 9.21 -19.13 3.03
C ALA A 324 9.08 -17.95 3.98
N ARG A 325 9.18 -16.71 3.47
CA ARG A 325 9.10 -15.46 4.25
C ARG A 325 7.72 -15.24 4.87
N PHE A 326 6.63 -15.54 4.13
CA PHE A 326 5.25 -15.29 4.59
C PHE A 326 4.81 -16.24 5.72
N ASP A 327 5.28 -17.48 5.75
CA ASP A 327 4.81 -18.48 6.72
C ASP A 327 5.47 -18.36 8.12
N ASN A 328 6.49 -17.51 8.31
CA ASN A 328 7.31 -17.46 9.52
C ASN A 328 7.65 -16.06 10.05
N LEU A 329 6.75 -15.09 9.97
CA LEU A 329 6.90 -13.76 10.58
C LEU A 329 7.22 -13.82 12.09
N SER A 330 6.85 -14.91 12.79
CA SER A 330 7.11 -15.08 14.22
C SER A 330 8.54 -15.56 14.58
N GLY A 331 9.37 -15.93 13.61
CA GLY A 331 10.72 -16.47 13.85
C GLY A 331 11.87 -15.66 13.26
N MET A 332 11.60 -14.75 12.34
CA MET A 332 12.60 -14.06 11.52
C MET A 332 12.84 -12.60 11.92
N GLY A 333 11.95 -12.03 12.72
CA GLY A 333 11.93 -10.59 12.99
C GLY A 333 11.34 -9.79 11.80
N LEU A 334 10.43 -8.88 12.11
CA LEU A 334 9.74 -8.05 11.10
C LEU A 334 10.74 -7.12 10.36
N GLY A 335 11.80 -6.67 11.05
CA GLY A 335 12.81 -5.75 10.50
C GLY A 335 13.52 -6.30 9.26
N LEU A 336 13.97 -7.56 9.28
CA LEU A 336 14.70 -8.13 8.15
C LEU A 336 13.76 -8.44 6.95
N TYR A 337 12.49 -8.71 7.23
CA TYR A 337 11.45 -8.80 6.20
C TYR A 337 11.23 -7.43 5.50
N ILE A 338 11.18 -6.35 6.26
CA ILE A 338 11.09 -4.97 5.72
C ILE A 338 12.28 -4.68 4.83
N VAL A 339 13.50 -4.97 5.31
CA VAL A 339 14.75 -4.77 4.54
C VAL A 339 14.68 -5.51 3.21
N THR A 340 14.36 -6.80 3.20
CA THR A 340 14.31 -7.59 1.96
C THR A 340 13.24 -7.08 1.00
N THR A 341 12.07 -6.66 1.51
CA THR A 341 10.98 -6.12 0.69
C THR A 341 11.38 -4.80 0.03
N LEU A 342 12.00 -3.88 0.78
CA LEU A 342 12.46 -2.60 0.25
C LEU A 342 13.60 -2.76 -0.76
N LEU A 343 14.57 -3.62 -0.48
CA LEU A 343 15.68 -3.86 -1.41
C LEU A 343 15.21 -4.48 -2.72
N GLU A 344 14.25 -5.41 -2.68
CA GLU A 344 13.61 -5.96 -3.89
C GLU A 344 12.91 -4.86 -4.72
N GLU A 345 12.23 -3.92 -4.06
CA GLU A 345 11.56 -2.79 -4.72
C GLU A 345 12.57 -1.84 -5.39
N PHE A 346 13.74 -1.63 -4.76
CA PHE A 346 14.83 -0.81 -5.32
C PHE A 346 15.68 -1.56 -6.36
N GLY A 347 15.40 -2.84 -6.63
CA GLY A 347 16.21 -3.68 -7.52
C GLY A 347 17.60 -3.97 -6.96
N ALA A 348 17.78 -3.89 -5.63
CA ALA A 348 19.03 -4.14 -4.94
C ALA A 348 19.15 -5.60 -4.48
N ASP A 349 20.39 -6.10 -4.49
CA ASP A 349 20.70 -7.44 -4.01
C ASP A 349 21.05 -7.43 -2.51
N LEU A 350 20.65 -8.48 -1.77
CA LEU A 350 21.00 -8.70 -0.36
C LEU A 350 21.77 -10.03 -0.21
N GLU A 351 22.94 -9.98 0.44
CA GLU A 351 23.74 -11.12 0.80
C GLU A 351 24.01 -11.13 2.31
N ILE A 352 23.93 -12.33 2.94
CA ILE A 352 24.17 -12.50 4.38
C ILE A 352 25.21 -13.57 4.59
N GLU A 353 26.32 -13.22 5.22
CA GLU A 353 27.47 -14.11 5.46
C GLU A 353 27.87 -14.09 6.96
N ASP A 354 28.60 -15.11 7.39
CA ASP A 354 29.20 -15.11 8.74
C ASP A 354 30.42 -14.18 8.79
N ASN A 355 30.52 -13.44 9.87
CA ASN A 355 31.71 -12.63 10.16
C ASN A 355 32.74 -13.47 10.93
N ASP A 356 34.05 -13.26 10.66
CA ASP A 356 35.15 -13.94 11.35
C ASP A 356 35.79 -12.99 12.40
N PRO A 357 35.95 -13.40 13.66
CA PRO A 357 35.71 -14.75 14.19
C PRO A 357 34.30 -15.06 14.63
N ARG A 358 33.37 -14.07 14.59
CA ARG A 358 31.94 -14.22 14.93
C ARG A 358 31.14 -13.00 14.45
N GLY A 359 29.83 -13.15 14.35
CA GLY A 359 28.90 -12.12 13.95
C GLY A 359 28.33 -12.36 12.55
N THR A 360 27.74 -11.32 11.99
CA THR A 360 27.12 -11.37 10.65
C THR A 360 27.69 -10.24 9.79
N ILE A 361 27.78 -10.50 8.49
CA ILE A 361 28.00 -9.48 7.47
C ILE A 361 26.77 -9.43 6.60
N VAL A 362 26.07 -8.31 6.61
CA VAL A 362 24.94 -8.05 5.69
C VAL A 362 25.43 -7.10 4.60
N THR A 363 25.40 -7.56 3.36
CA THR A 363 25.83 -6.80 2.19
C THR A 363 24.66 -6.46 1.31
N THR A 364 24.45 -5.18 1.03
CA THR A 364 23.48 -4.67 0.07
C THR A 364 24.20 -4.12 -1.15
N THR A 365 23.67 -4.45 -2.35
CA THR A 365 24.27 -4.00 -3.62
C THR A 365 23.22 -3.29 -4.46
N PHE A 366 23.48 -2.02 -4.77
CA PHE A 366 22.61 -1.14 -5.54
C PHE A 366 23.22 -0.81 -6.90
N ASP A 367 22.38 -0.50 -7.88
CA ASP A 367 22.82 0.16 -9.10
C ASP A 367 23.18 1.62 -8.79
N ARG A 368 24.32 2.09 -9.32
CA ARG A 368 24.79 3.45 -9.10
C ARG A 368 23.95 4.42 -9.92
N SER A 369 23.43 5.47 -9.27
CA SER A 369 22.77 6.57 -9.95
C SER A 369 23.66 7.80 -10.05
N ASN A 370 23.43 8.62 -11.06
CA ASN A 370 24.04 9.94 -11.18
C ASN A 370 22.92 10.97 -11.12
N PRO A 371 22.93 11.89 -10.14
CA PRO A 371 21.99 13.00 -10.14
C PRO A 371 22.20 13.83 -11.43
N ALA A 372 21.09 14.18 -12.09
CA ALA A 372 21.07 14.95 -13.33
C ALA A 372 21.57 16.40 -13.10
#